data_6d04c1215c7631d4b9f448c0bb7f1002
#
_entry.id   6d04c1215c7631d4b9f448c0bb7f1002
#
_cell.length_a   1.000
_cell.length_b   1.000
_cell.length_c   1.000
_cell.angle_alpha   90.00
_cell.angle_beta   90.00
_cell.angle_gamma   90.00
#
_symmetry.space_group_name_H-M   'P 1'
#
loop_
_entity.id
_entity.type
_entity.pdbx_description
1 polymer ?
#
loop_
_entity_poly.entity_id
_entity_poly.type
_entity_poly.pdbx_seq_one_letter_code
_entity_poly.pdbx_strand_id
1 'polypeptide(L)'
;MDASGALIIIELKKDRTPREIVAQVLDYASWVRTLTTPQIYERAERYLQTRLVTAFREKFGETIPEQLNGSHSMLIVASELDPASRRIVEYLSEEHGVAINTVFFNVFEANGQEWLTTDFLLDQEEVEERSERKVRPPWSGYYFVNAGLGDHRSWTDMKRYGFVSAGGGEFYTKRLEQLAVGDEIFVYDKGKGYIGYGVVTSEAQLASEFVTPDGPLFEQPLAEPRMKRTGAPANLAEYVVGVDWRKTVEPSQAKWFKGAFANQNIVCKLRDQATVDFLIAEFGVTGRAEYEAGGVTR
;
A
#
# COMPACT_ATOMS: atom_id res chain seq x y z
N MET A 1 10.92 9.31 5.85
CA MET A 1 10.16 8.06 5.64
C MET A 1 8.90 8.39 4.86
N ASP A 2 8.34 7.40 4.21
CA ASP A 2 7.05 7.50 3.50
C ASP A 2 5.86 7.05 4.38
N ALA A 3 4.65 7.06 3.79
CA ALA A 3 3.43 6.66 4.48
C ALA A 3 3.37 5.16 4.84
N SER A 4 4.18 4.31 4.22
CA SER A 4 4.29 2.89 4.55
C SER A 4 5.24 2.61 5.73
N GLY A 5 5.95 3.62 6.21
CA GLY A 5 7.01 3.50 7.22
C GLY A 5 8.37 3.07 6.65
N ALA A 6 8.51 3.00 5.32
CA ALA A 6 9.79 2.76 4.67
C ALA A 6 10.71 4.00 4.78
N LEU A 7 12.00 3.77 4.98
CA LEU A 7 12.96 4.86 5.08
C LEU A 7 13.45 5.29 3.70
N ILE A 8 13.59 6.60 3.51
CA ILE A 8 14.15 7.18 2.29
C ILE A 8 15.50 7.81 2.64
N ILE A 9 16.57 7.29 2.04
CA ILE A 9 17.92 7.82 2.17
C ILE A 9 18.08 8.88 1.08
N ILE A 10 18.35 10.12 1.49
CA ILE A 10 18.51 11.24 0.56
C ILE A 10 19.94 11.75 0.64
N GLU A 11 20.67 11.68 -0.46
CA GLU A 11 21.99 12.27 -0.60
C GLU A 11 21.91 13.50 -1.49
N LEU A 12 22.32 14.65 -0.96
CA LEU A 12 22.25 15.95 -1.62
C LEU A 12 23.63 16.37 -2.11
N LYS A 13 23.73 16.71 -3.42
CA LYS A 13 24.94 17.31 -4.00
C LYS A 13 24.60 18.61 -4.73
N LYS A 14 25.36 19.64 -4.40
CA LYS A 14 25.18 20.98 -4.98
C LYS A 14 25.66 21.05 -6.43
N ASP A 15 26.80 20.38 -6.72
CA ASP A 15 27.50 20.47 -7.99
C ASP A 15 27.50 19.12 -8.70
N ARG A 16 28.24 19.03 -9.84
CA ARG A 16 28.43 17.80 -10.60
C ARG A 16 28.89 16.66 -9.68
N THR A 17 28.20 15.57 -9.77
CA THR A 17 28.28 14.46 -8.81
C THR A 17 29.36 13.47 -9.20
N PRO A 18 30.36 13.21 -8.37
CA PRO A 18 31.39 12.18 -8.61
C PRO A 18 30.83 10.77 -8.48
N ARG A 19 31.52 9.77 -9.04
CA ARG A 19 31.12 8.34 -9.00
C ARG A 19 30.91 7.80 -7.57
N GLU A 20 31.62 8.38 -6.62
CA GLU A 20 31.57 7.98 -5.21
C GLU A 20 30.19 8.19 -4.59
N ILE A 21 29.30 8.99 -5.19
CA ILE A 21 27.97 9.22 -4.61
C ILE A 21 27.13 7.97 -4.54
N VAL A 22 27.21 7.11 -5.57
CA VAL A 22 26.46 5.86 -5.57
C VAL A 22 26.97 4.92 -4.49
N ALA A 23 28.29 4.83 -4.33
CA ALA A 23 28.90 4.05 -3.25
C ALA A 23 28.50 4.61 -1.87
N GLN A 24 28.48 5.93 -1.72
CA GLN A 24 28.11 6.61 -0.47
C GLN A 24 26.66 6.33 -0.09
N VAL A 25 25.72 6.44 -1.03
CA VAL A 25 24.29 6.20 -0.73
C VAL A 25 24.03 4.72 -0.45
N LEU A 26 24.75 3.81 -1.11
CA LEU A 26 24.70 2.37 -0.81
C LEU A 26 25.26 2.03 0.58
N ASP A 27 26.35 2.69 1.00
CA ASP A 27 26.90 2.55 2.34
C ASP A 27 25.86 2.98 3.39
N TYR A 28 25.24 4.13 3.21
CA TYR A 28 24.17 4.58 4.10
C TYR A 28 22.97 3.63 4.12
N ALA A 29 22.58 3.10 2.98
CA ALA A 29 21.50 2.12 2.89
C ALA A 29 21.83 0.83 3.64
N SER A 30 23.09 0.36 3.54
CA SER A 30 23.58 -0.81 4.25
C SER A 30 23.46 -0.64 5.77
N TRP A 31 23.77 0.55 6.28
CA TRP A 31 23.62 0.88 7.69
C TRP A 31 22.14 1.06 8.08
N VAL A 32 21.35 1.81 7.29
CA VAL A 32 19.91 2.03 7.53
C VAL A 32 19.17 0.71 7.66
N ARG A 33 19.51 -0.29 6.83
CA ARG A 33 18.94 -1.64 6.90
C ARG A 33 19.05 -2.28 8.28
N THR A 34 20.05 -1.93 9.07
CA THR A 34 20.28 -2.51 10.41
C THR A 34 19.44 -1.85 11.50
N LEU A 35 18.78 -0.72 11.22
CA LEU A 35 18.01 0.02 12.21
C LEU A 35 16.71 -0.70 12.57
N THR A 36 16.54 -0.91 13.87
CA THR A 36 15.29 -1.43 14.43
C THR A 36 14.25 -0.32 14.63
N THR A 37 12.97 -0.68 14.68
CA THR A 37 11.88 0.27 14.94
C THR A 37 12.14 1.19 16.17
N PRO A 38 12.56 0.68 17.35
CA PRO A 38 12.91 1.53 18.49
C PRO A 38 14.03 2.54 18.22
N GLN A 39 15.05 2.12 17.48
CA GLN A 39 16.16 3.03 17.11
C GLN A 39 15.74 4.12 16.14
N ILE A 40 14.77 3.84 15.27
CA ILE A 40 14.19 4.83 14.36
C ILE A 40 13.39 5.86 15.16
N TYR A 41 12.55 5.41 16.11
CA TYR A 41 11.82 6.30 16.99
C TYR A 41 12.77 7.24 17.75
N GLU A 42 13.77 6.70 18.44
CA GLU A 42 14.75 7.48 19.21
C GLU A 42 15.41 8.57 18.36
N ARG A 43 15.88 8.22 17.15
CA ARG A 43 16.56 9.16 16.26
C ARG A 43 15.61 10.22 15.70
N ALA A 44 14.43 9.80 15.23
CA ALA A 44 13.44 10.69 14.67
C ALA A 44 12.91 11.68 15.71
N GLU A 45 12.56 11.24 16.92
CA GLU A 45 12.05 12.09 17.98
C GLU A 45 13.11 13.07 18.50
N ARG A 46 14.38 12.65 18.55
CA ARG A 46 15.51 13.53 18.85
C ARG A 46 15.67 14.65 17.81
N TYR A 47 15.49 14.34 16.54
CA TYR A 47 15.59 15.33 15.45
C TYR A 47 14.37 16.24 15.39
N LEU A 48 13.17 15.66 15.45
CA LEU A 48 11.91 16.38 15.30
C LEU A 48 11.53 17.21 16.54
N GLN A 49 12.14 16.93 17.69
CA GLN A 49 11.79 17.53 19.00
C GLN A 49 10.30 17.31 19.34
N THR A 50 9.67 16.29 18.78
CA THR A 50 8.29 15.87 19.03
C THR A 50 8.16 14.35 18.84
N ARG A 51 7.02 13.79 19.28
CA ARG A 51 6.78 12.36 19.12
C ARG A 51 6.61 12.00 17.64
N LEU A 52 7.31 10.95 17.20
CA LEU A 52 7.24 10.48 15.81
C LEU A 52 5.80 10.14 15.38
N VAL A 53 5.02 9.53 16.28
CA VAL A 53 3.59 9.21 16.02
C VAL A 53 2.77 10.46 15.70
N THR A 54 3.04 11.57 16.41
CA THR A 54 2.34 12.84 16.20
C THR A 54 2.73 13.44 14.84
N ALA A 55 4.03 13.57 14.58
CA ALA A 55 4.54 14.12 13.33
C ALA A 55 4.10 13.29 12.11
N PHE A 56 4.08 11.97 12.25
CA PHE A 56 3.63 11.06 11.20
C PHE A 56 2.15 11.29 10.88
N ARG A 57 1.29 11.35 11.90
CA ARG A 57 -0.14 11.62 11.73
C ARG A 57 -0.41 12.99 11.12
N GLU A 58 0.31 14.02 11.54
CA GLU A 58 0.18 15.36 10.97
C GLU A 58 0.59 15.39 9.50
N LYS A 59 1.65 14.65 9.14
CA LYS A 59 2.15 14.63 7.75
C LYS A 59 1.29 13.79 6.81
N PHE A 60 0.84 12.61 7.24
CA PHE A 60 0.21 11.60 6.38
C PHE A 60 -1.27 11.40 6.66
N GLY A 61 -1.81 11.95 7.75
CA GLY A 61 -3.20 11.73 8.16
C GLY A 61 -3.49 10.34 8.74
N GLU A 62 -2.44 9.53 8.94
CA GLU A 62 -2.53 8.11 9.27
C GLU A 62 -1.82 7.74 10.56
N THR A 63 -2.11 6.54 11.06
CA THR A 63 -1.36 5.95 12.17
C THR A 63 -0.06 5.35 11.66
N ILE A 64 1.05 5.64 12.34
CA ILE A 64 2.35 5.07 12.00
C ILE A 64 2.31 3.53 12.06
N PRO A 65 2.91 2.80 11.08
CA PRO A 65 2.99 1.35 11.11
C PRO A 65 3.74 0.82 12.35
N GLU A 66 3.34 -0.35 12.85
CA GLU A 66 4.01 -1.00 13.99
C GLU A 66 5.46 -1.37 13.67
N GLN A 67 5.70 -1.82 12.44
CA GLN A 67 7.04 -2.14 11.95
C GLN A 67 7.49 -1.07 10.95
N LEU A 68 8.58 -0.40 11.28
CA LEU A 68 9.25 0.55 10.40
C LEU A 68 10.44 -0.11 9.69
N ASN A 69 10.86 0.48 8.57
CA ASN A 69 12.03 0.04 7.82
C ASN A 69 11.92 -1.41 7.28
N GLY A 70 10.71 -1.86 6.96
CA GLY A 70 10.50 -3.11 6.24
C GLY A 70 11.08 -3.08 4.82
N SER A 71 11.22 -1.89 4.26
CA SER A 71 11.94 -1.55 3.04
C SER A 71 12.57 -0.17 3.16
N HIS A 72 13.50 0.15 2.26
CA HIS A 72 14.07 1.50 2.16
C HIS A 72 14.42 1.80 0.70
N SER A 73 14.44 3.08 0.38
CA SER A 73 14.82 3.57 -0.95
C SER A 73 15.93 4.62 -0.84
N MET A 74 16.62 4.82 -1.94
CA MET A 74 17.73 5.75 -2.07
C MET A 74 17.41 6.80 -3.13
N LEU A 75 17.59 8.06 -2.79
CA LEU A 75 17.37 9.18 -3.67
C LEU A 75 18.60 10.08 -3.71
N ILE A 76 19.23 10.18 -4.85
CA ILE A 76 20.29 11.13 -5.12
C ILE A 76 19.63 12.42 -5.61
N VAL A 77 19.89 13.53 -4.94
CA VAL A 77 19.38 14.85 -5.35
C VAL A 77 20.55 15.71 -5.83
N ALA A 78 20.57 16.04 -7.12
CA ALA A 78 21.67 16.75 -7.75
C ALA A 78 21.18 17.65 -8.90
N SER A 79 21.96 18.66 -9.27
CA SER A 79 21.70 19.42 -10.48
C SER A 79 22.13 18.66 -11.74
N GLU A 80 23.21 17.87 -11.63
CA GLU A 80 23.76 17.06 -12.72
C GLU A 80 24.39 15.77 -12.19
N LEU A 81 24.26 14.69 -12.94
CA LEU A 81 24.91 13.41 -12.66
C LEU A 81 25.89 13.08 -13.79
N ASP A 82 27.11 12.66 -13.43
CA ASP A 82 28.07 12.24 -14.45
C ASP A 82 27.59 10.97 -15.19
N PRO A 83 27.99 10.77 -16.47
CA PRO A 83 27.46 9.65 -17.27
C PRO A 83 27.74 8.27 -16.70
N ALA A 84 28.80 8.10 -15.90
CA ALA A 84 29.11 6.80 -15.29
C ALA A 84 28.19 6.52 -14.08
N SER A 85 27.96 7.53 -13.24
CA SER A 85 27.02 7.45 -12.13
C SER A 85 25.59 7.20 -12.63
N ARG A 86 25.18 7.87 -13.72
CA ARG A 86 23.90 7.63 -14.37
C ARG A 86 23.73 6.15 -14.76
N ARG A 87 24.69 5.59 -15.51
CA ARG A 87 24.65 4.17 -15.91
C ARG A 87 24.63 3.21 -14.72
N ILE A 88 25.32 3.56 -13.62
CA ILE A 88 25.30 2.71 -12.41
C ILE A 88 23.92 2.74 -11.76
N VAL A 89 23.28 3.90 -11.64
CA VAL A 89 21.92 4.02 -11.08
C VAL A 89 20.92 3.25 -11.94
N GLU A 90 20.94 3.46 -13.27
CA GLU A 90 20.09 2.72 -14.21
C GLU A 90 20.31 1.21 -14.07
N TYR A 91 21.55 0.74 -14.12
CA TYR A 91 21.89 -0.67 -13.98
C TYR A 91 21.43 -1.30 -12.65
N LEU A 92 21.63 -0.61 -11.53
CA LEU A 92 21.20 -1.08 -10.22
C LEU A 92 19.68 -1.16 -10.12
N SER A 93 18.96 -0.18 -10.66
CA SER A 93 17.50 -0.15 -10.63
C SER A 93 16.90 -1.14 -11.61
N GLU A 94 17.30 -1.12 -12.88
CA GLU A 94 16.66 -1.88 -13.95
C GLU A 94 17.02 -3.37 -13.90
N GLU A 95 18.31 -3.69 -13.76
CA GLU A 95 18.78 -5.07 -13.81
C GLU A 95 18.75 -5.74 -12.42
N HIS A 96 18.94 -4.96 -11.36
CA HIS A 96 19.05 -5.49 -10.02
C HIS A 96 17.89 -5.14 -9.09
N GLY A 97 16.90 -4.37 -9.55
CA GLY A 97 15.73 -3.97 -8.77
C GLY A 97 16.11 -3.31 -7.44
N VAL A 98 17.18 -2.53 -7.43
CA VAL A 98 17.56 -1.73 -6.27
C VAL A 98 16.69 -0.48 -6.26
N ALA A 99 16.07 -0.16 -5.12
CA ALA A 99 15.26 1.04 -4.96
C ALA A 99 16.14 2.29 -4.92
N ILE A 100 16.74 2.66 -6.06
CA ILE A 100 17.62 3.82 -6.21
C ILE A 100 17.15 4.65 -7.41
N ASN A 101 17.08 5.97 -7.22
CA ASN A 101 16.77 6.92 -8.28
C ASN A 101 17.57 8.21 -8.09
N THR A 102 17.53 9.07 -9.10
CA THR A 102 18.09 10.43 -9.02
C THR A 102 16.99 11.43 -9.35
N VAL A 103 16.89 12.48 -8.52
CA VAL A 103 16.10 13.66 -8.79
C VAL A 103 17.05 14.81 -9.21
N PHE A 104 16.83 15.33 -10.39
CA PHE A 104 17.44 16.57 -10.83
C PHE A 104 16.59 17.76 -10.42
N PHE A 105 17.24 18.84 -10.02
CA PHE A 105 16.55 20.09 -9.76
C PHE A 105 17.21 21.23 -10.50
N ASN A 106 16.38 22.13 -11.02
CA ASN A 106 16.81 23.34 -11.67
C ASN A 106 16.06 24.53 -11.08
N VAL A 107 16.79 25.59 -10.83
CA VAL A 107 16.22 26.87 -10.36
C VAL A 107 16.26 27.86 -11.49
N PHE A 108 15.13 28.45 -11.81
CA PHE A 108 14.98 29.50 -12.82
C PHE A 108 14.48 30.77 -12.15
N GLU A 109 15.02 31.89 -12.53
CA GLU A 109 14.54 33.21 -12.13
C GLU A 109 13.88 33.92 -13.32
N ALA A 110 12.63 34.36 -13.14
CA ALA A 110 11.92 35.17 -14.11
C ALA A 110 11.04 36.18 -13.41
N ASN A 111 11.11 37.45 -13.83
CA ASN A 111 10.30 38.56 -13.30
C ASN A 111 10.41 38.72 -11.74
N GLY A 112 11.60 38.48 -11.17
CA GLY A 112 11.83 38.55 -9.72
C GLY A 112 11.20 37.39 -8.92
N GLN A 113 10.78 36.32 -9.56
CA GLN A 113 10.29 35.09 -8.95
C GLN A 113 11.24 33.94 -9.27
N GLU A 114 11.48 33.11 -8.27
CA GLU A 114 12.27 31.89 -8.41
C GLU A 114 11.33 30.68 -8.64
N TRP A 115 11.69 29.85 -9.59
CA TRP A 115 10.97 28.63 -9.95
C TRP A 115 11.88 27.44 -9.76
N LEU A 116 11.43 26.43 -9.00
CA LEU A 116 12.11 25.16 -8.88
C LEU A 116 11.39 24.13 -9.73
N THR A 117 12.13 23.48 -10.64
CA THR A 117 11.64 22.30 -11.37
C THR A 117 12.40 21.07 -10.93
N THR A 118 11.72 19.94 -10.87
CA THR A 118 12.31 18.64 -10.56
C THR A 118 11.99 17.66 -11.67
N ASP A 119 12.96 16.78 -11.98
CA ASP A 119 12.83 15.70 -12.96
C ASP A 119 13.51 14.44 -12.41
N PHE A 120 12.94 13.27 -12.67
CA PHE A 120 13.51 12.01 -12.24
C PHE A 120 14.34 11.36 -13.34
N LEU A 121 15.45 10.72 -12.98
CA LEU A 121 16.28 9.96 -13.93
C LEU A 121 15.51 8.75 -14.49
N LEU A 122 14.79 8.05 -13.62
CA LEU A 122 13.96 6.90 -13.94
C LEU A 122 12.54 7.19 -13.50
N ASP A 123 11.57 6.56 -14.14
CA ASP A 123 10.19 6.63 -13.69
C ASP A 123 10.09 6.08 -12.24
N GLN A 124 9.54 6.90 -11.33
CA GLN A 124 9.52 6.58 -9.90
C GLN A 124 8.63 5.37 -9.60
N GLU A 125 7.50 5.24 -10.30
CA GLU A 125 6.58 4.12 -10.12
C GLU A 125 7.23 2.82 -10.58
N GLU A 126 7.96 2.82 -11.71
CA GLU A 126 8.70 1.66 -12.18
C GLU A 126 9.83 1.24 -11.23
N VAL A 127 10.57 2.20 -10.65
CA VAL A 127 11.62 1.91 -9.65
C VAL A 127 11.02 1.24 -8.42
N GLU A 128 9.89 1.74 -7.94
CA GLU A 128 9.17 1.15 -6.80
C GLU A 128 8.68 -0.26 -7.12
N GLU A 129 8.03 -0.47 -8.26
CA GLU A 129 7.58 -1.80 -8.70
C GLU A 129 8.72 -2.81 -8.82
N ARG A 130 9.83 -2.43 -9.45
CA ARG A 130 11.00 -3.32 -9.63
C ARG A 130 11.60 -3.72 -8.28
N SER A 131 11.73 -2.77 -7.36
CA SER A 131 12.26 -3.03 -6.03
C SER A 131 11.35 -3.94 -5.21
N GLU A 132 10.04 -3.74 -5.32
CA GLU A 132 9.05 -4.59 -4.67
C GLU A 132 9.07 -6.03 -5.18
N ARG A 133 9.20 -6.23 -6.48
CA ARG A 133 9.32 -7.57 -7.08
C ARG A 133 10.53 -8.36 -6.56
N LYS A 134 11.61 -7.67 -6.23
CA LYS A 134 12.86 -8.32 -5.80
C LYS A 134 12.91 -8.63 -4.31
N VAL A 135 12.33 -7.78 -3.48
CA VAL A 135 12.38 -7.89 -2.01
C VAL A 135 11.21 -8.70 -1.45
N ARG A 136 10.10 -8.77 -2.18
CA ARG A 136 8.89 -9.47 -1.73
C ARG A 136 8.78 -10.87 -2.33
N PRO A 137 8.34 -11.86 -1.55
CA PRO A 137 7.93 -13.16 -2.10
C PRO A 137 6.95 -12.98 -3.28
N PRO A 138 6.91 -13.94 -4.21
CA PRO A 138 5.95 -13.87 -5.32
C PRO A 138 4.52 -13.71 -4.77
N TRP A 139 3.68 -13.01 -5.53
CA TRP A 139 2.28 -12.86 -5.15
C TRP A 139 1.58 -14.21 -5.16
N SER A 140 0.86 -14.51 -4.09
CA SER A 140 0.12 -15.76 -3.92
C SER A 140 -1.13 -15.89 -4.80
N GLY A 141 -1.54 -14.80 -5.45
CA GLY A 141 -2.81 -14.71 -6.18
C GLY A 141 -3.97 -14.17 -5.34
N TYR A 142 -3.78 -13.98 -4.05
CA TYR A 142 -4.80 -13.45 -3.14
C TYR A 142 -4.48 -12.01 -2.73
N TYR A 143 -5.53 -11.23 -2.49
CA TYR A 143 -5.40 -9.91 -1.88
C TYR A 143 -5.80 -9.93 -0.40
N PHE A 144 -5.07 -9.17 0.39
CA PHE A 144 -5.47 -8.75 1.72
C PHE A 144 -6.35 -7.51 1.59
N VAL A 145 -7.49 -7.49 2.28
CA VAL A 145 -8.38 -6.32 2.37
C VAL A 145 -8.68 -6.02 3.83
N ASN A 146 -8.35 -4.83 4.29
CA ASN A 146 -8.74 -4.37 5.62
C ASN A 146 -10.19 -3.89 5.58
N ALA A 147 -11.06 -4.50 6.36
CA ALA A 147 -12.48 -4.14 6.43
C ALA A 147 -12.72 -2.72 6.95
N GLY A 148 -11.77 -2.16 7.72
CA GLY A 148 -11.87 -0.81 8.28
C GLY A 148 -13.14 -0.59 9.10
N LEU A 149 -13.59 -1.62 9.83
CA LEU A 149 -14.82 -1.57 10.62
C LEU A 149 -14.78 -0.46 11.67
N GLY A 150 -15.91 0.19 11.89
CA GLY A 150 -16.05 1.30 12.83
C GLY A 150 -17.24 2.20 12.48
N ASP A 151 -17.08 3.49 12.73
CA ASP A 151 -18.18 4.48 12.67
C ASP A 151 -18.85 4.68 11.29
N HIS A 152 -18.26 4.13 10.23
CA HIS A 152 -18.80 4.27 8.86
C HIS A 152 -18.93 2.95 8.12
N ARG A 153 -18.57 1.81 8.75
CA ARG A 153 -18.54 0.49 8.09
C ARG A 153 -18.95 -0.61 9.02
N SER A 154 -19.85 -1.45 8.55
CA SER A 154 -20.38 -2.61 9.26
C SER A 154 -20.07 -3.90 8.51
N TRP A 155 -19.52 -4.89 9.20
CA TRP A 155 -19.36 -6.23 8.65
C TRP A 155 -20.71 -6.88 8.27
N THR A 156 -21.77 -6.56 9.02
CA THR A 156 -23.11 -7.01 8.71
C THR A 156 -23.58 -6.53 7.35
N ASP A 157 -23.36 -5.25 7.03
CA ASP A 157 -23.71 -4.68 5.74
C ASP A 157 -22.87 -5.28 4.60
N MET A 158 -21.56 -5.39 4.81
CA MET A 158 -20.63 -5.99 3.84
C MET A 158 -21.03 -7.42 3.48
N LYS A 159 -21.36 -8.24 4.48
CA LYS A 159 -21.82 -9.61 4.25
C LYS A 159 -23.18 -9.65 3.54
N ARG A 160 -24.12 -8.84 4.02
CA ARG A 160 -25.50 -8.87 3.53
C ARG A 160 -25.63 -8.43 2.09
N TYR A 161 -24.89 -7.38 1.73
CA TYR A 161 -25.02 -6.73 0.43
C TYR A 161 -23.88 -7.03 -0.52
N GLY A 162 -22.92 -7.86 -0.13
CA GLY A 162 -21.87 -8.38 -1.00
C GLY A 162 -20.87 -7.32 -1.44
N PHE A 163 -20.18 -6.63 -0.51
CA PHE A 163 -19.17 -5.65 -0.85
C PHE A 163 -18.07 -5.52 0.21
N VAL A 164 -16.97 -4.88 -0.17
CA VAL A 164 -15.99 -4.23 0.71
C VAL A 164 -15.93 -2.75 0.39
N SER A 165 -15.55 -1.90 1.36
CA SER A 165 -15.57 -0.46 1.13
C SER A 165 -14.38 0.29 1.71
N ALA A 166 -14.11 1.46 1.14
CA ALA A 166 -13.18 2.44 1.64
C ALA A 166 -13.69 3.86 1.37
N GLY A 167 -13.37 4.79 2.25
CA GLY A 167 -13.75 6.19 2.12
C GLY A 167 -13.04 7.06 3.13
N GLY A 168 -13.30 8.37 3.10
CA GLY A 168 -12.64 9.33 3.96
C GLY A 168 -11.40 9.94 3.34
N GLY A 169 -11.20 9.77 2.03
CA GLY A 169 -10.14 10.42 1.26
C GLY A 169 -9.70 9.62 0.05
N GLU A 170 -9.20 10.32 -0.96
CA GLU A 170 -8.76 9.74 -2.24
C GLU A 170 -7.67 8.67 -2.07
N PHE A 171 -6.77 8.86 -1.10
CA PHE A 171 -5.73 7.88 -0.76
C PHE A 171 -6.33 6.49 -0.44
N TYR A 172 -7.46 6.44 0.26
CA TYR A 172 -8.10 5.19 0.63
C TYR A 172 -8.89 4.58 -0.53
N THR A 173 -9.59 5.42 -1.29
CA THR A 173 -10.45 4.96 -2.39
C THR A 173 -9.65 4.41 -3.56
N LYS A 174 -8.53 5.05 -3.94
CA LYS A 174 -7.60 4.56 -4.96
C LYS A 174 -7.03 3.16 -4.67
N ARG A 175 -6.98 2.74 -3.41
CA ARG A 175 -6.53 1.38 -3.06
C ARG A 175 -7.53 0.31 -3.46
N LEU A 176 -8.82 0.61 -3.49
CA LEU A 176 -9.84 -0.33 -3.99
C LEU A 176 -9.73 -0.56 -5.51
N GLU A 177 -9.25 0.42 -6.26
CA GLU A 177 -9.04 0.33 -7.72
C GLU A 177 -7.99 -0.73 -8.11
N GLN A 178 -7.19 -1.22 -7.16
CA GLN A 178 -6.26 -2.32 -7.38
C GLN A 178 -6.95 -3.68 -7.53
N LEU A 179 -8.23 -3.78 -7.14
CA LEU A 179 -9.01 -5.00 -7.24
C LEU A 179 -9.74 -5.06 -8.57
N ALA A 180 -9.55 -6.16 -9.31
CA ALA A 180 -10.23 -6.45 -10.56
C ALA A 180 -11.28 -7.57 -10.37
N VAL A 181 -12.28 -7.59 -11.23
CA VAL A 181 -13.28 -8.67 -11.25
C VAL A 181 -12.60 -10.03 -11.41
N GLY A 182 -12.94 -10.96 -10.53
CA GLY A 182 -12.34 -12.29 -10.44
C GLY A 182 -11.19 -12.40 -9.43
N ASP A 183 -10.70 -11.29 -8.87
CA ASP A 183 -9.69 -11.34 -7.81
C ASP A 183 -10.24 -12.00 -6.54
N GLU A 184 -9.41 -12.81 -5.91
CA GLU A 184 -9.72 -13.49 -4.66
C GLU A 184 -9.19 -12.68 -3.48
N ILE A 185 -10.04 -12.41 -2.50
CA ILE A 185 -9.71 -11.56 -1.36
C ILE A 185 -9.91 -12.26 -0.02
N PHE A 186 -8.99 -12.01 0.92
CA PHE A 186 -9.19 -12.29 2.33
C PHE A 186 -9.38 -10.98 3.10
N VAL A 187 -10.47 -10.88 3.85
CA VAL A 187 -10.84 -9.66 4.58
C VAL A 187 -10.45 -9.77 6.04
N TYR A 188 -9.78 -8.74 6.52
CA TYR A 188 -9.21 -8.65 7.85
C TYR A 188 -9.92 -7.59 8.71
N ASP A 189 -10.26 -7.93 9.92
CA ASP A 189 -10.74 -7.00 10.96
C ASP A 189 -9.58 -6.65 11.90
N LYS A 190 -9.25 -5.37 11.96
CA LYS A 190 -8.11 -4.85 12.73
C LYS A 190 -8.16 -5.29 14.20
N GLY A 191 -7.09 -5.95 14.65
CA GLY A 191 -6.93 -6.42 16.03
C GLY A 191 -7.69 -7.70 16.36
N LYS A 192 -8.39 -8.31 15.37
CA LYS A 192 -9.11 -9.57 15.58
C LYS A 192 -8.63 -10.70 14.66
N GLY A 193 -8.42 -10.41 13.37
CA GLY A 193 -8.00 -11.43 12.42
C GLY A 193 -8.85 -11.43 11.15
N TYR A 194 -8.73 -12.48 10.36
CA TYR A 194 -9.44 -12.63 9.09
C TYR A 194 -10.88 -13.12 9.31
N ILE A 195 -11.82 -12.44 8.66
CA ILE A 195 -13.26 -12.62 8.85
C ILE A 195 -14.02 -13.02 7.59
N GLY A 196 -13.40 -12.94 6.41
CA GLY A 196 -14.06 -13.29 5.16
C GLY A 196 -13.10 -13.68 4.05
N TYR A 197 -13.61 -14.54 3.17
CA TYR A 197 -13.03 -14.91 1.89
C TYR A 197 -14.10 -14.77 0.81
N GLY A 198 -13.76 -14.14 -0.29
CA GLY A 198 -14.67 -13.93 -1.42
C GLY A 198 -13.96 -13.59 -2.71
N VAL A 199 -14.75 -13.45 -3.77
CA VAL A 199 -14.33 -13.13 -5.13
C VAL A 199 -14.91 -11.78 -5.52
N VAL A 200 -14.09 -10.91 -6.07
CA VAL A 200 -14.50 -9.59 -6.56
C VAL A 200 -15.44 -9.73 -7.75
N THR A 201 -16.55 -8.99 -7.73
CA THR A 201 -17.60 -9.06 -8.76
C THR A 201 -17.82 -7.75 -9.50
N SER A 202 -17.28 -6.63 -9.00
CA SER A 202 -17.36 -5.34 -9.69
C SER A 202 -16.07 -4.54 -9.52
N GLU A 203 -15.80 -3.61 -10.41
CA GLU A 203 -14.80 -2.57 -10.21
C GLU A 203 -15.19 -1.63 -9.07
N ALA A 204 -14.22 -0.83 -8.60
CA ALA A 204 -14.45 0.18 -7.58
C ALA A 204 -15.39 1.28 -8.10
N GLN A 205 -16.43 1.59 -7.33
CA GLN A 205 -17.41 2.60 -7.69
C GLN A 205 -17.93 3.33 -6.44
N LEU A 206 -18.60 4.44 -6.63
CA LEU A 206 -19.26 5.15 -5.53
C LEU A 206 -20.31 4.24 -4.86
N ALA A 207 -20.31 4.20 -3.53
CA ALA A 207 -21.29 3.42 -2.77
C ALA A 207 -22.75 3.86 -3.06
N SER A 208 -22.95 5.12 -3.42
CA SER A 208 -24.25 5.67 -3.84
C SER A 208 -24.76 5.13 -5.19
N GLU A 209 -23.85 4.61 -6.01
CA GLU A 209 -24.15 4.06 -7.35
C GLU A 209 -24.20 2.52 -7.35
N PHE A 210 -23.74 1.92 -6.24
CA PHE A 210 -23.70 0.45 -6.14
C PHE A 210 -25.11 -0.14 -5.99
N VAL A 211 -25.42 -1.09 -6.87
CA VAL A 211 -26.70 -1.79 -6.89
C VAL A 211 -26.52 -3.19 -6.32
N THR A 212 -27.24 -3.48 -5.25
CA THR A 212 -27.33 -4.83 -4.66
C THR A 212 -28.45 -5.63 -5.37
N PRO A 213 -28.56 -6.95 -5.14
CA PRO A 213 -29.70 -7.73 -5.65
C PRO A 213 -31.06 -7.16 -5.23
N ASP A 214 -31.15 -6.45 -4.11
CA ASP A 214 -32.38 -5.88 -3.55
C ASP A 214 -32.60 -4.41 -3.96
N GLY A 215 -31.73 -3.83 -4.82
CA GLY A 215 -31.79 -2.44 -5.28
C GLY A 215 -30.59 -1.59 -4.83
N PRO A 216 -30.63 -0.26 -5.04
CA PRO A 216 -29.53 0.62 -4.69
C PRO A 216 -29.10 0.48 -3.22
N LEU A 217 -27.78 0.39 -2.96
CA LEU A 217 -27.24 0.15 -1.62
C LEU A 217 -27.71 1.18 -0.59
N PHE A 218 -27.78 2.46 -0.99
CA PHE A 218 -28.18 3.52 -0.06
C PHE A 218 -29.69 3.59 0.21
N GLU A 219 -30.49 2.84 -0.52
CA GLU A 219 -31.92 2.66 -0.24
C GLU A 219 -32.16 1.48 0.70
N GLN A 220 -31.14 0.63 0.92
CA GLN A 220 -31.25 -0.52 1.81
C GLN A 220 -31.18 -0.13 3.30
N PRO A 221 -31.76 -0.96 4.20
CA PRO A 221 -31.65 -0.77 5.64
C PRO A 221 -30.25 -1.16 6.13
N LEU A 222 -29.32 -0.21 6.10
CA LEU A 222 -27.93 -0.39 6.55
C LEU A 222 -27.86 -0.48 8.07
N ALA A 223 -27.06 -1.43 8.58
CA ALA A 223 -26.71 -1.51 10.00
C ALA A 223 -25.84 -0.32 10.43
N GLU A 224 -25.03 0.26 9.49
CA GLU A 224 -24.27 1.49 9.73
C GLU A 224 -24.67 2.60 8.71
N PRO A 225 -25.73 3.36 8.98
CA PRO A 225 -26.23 4.41 8.06
C PRO A 225 -25.22 5.54 7.81
N ARG A 226 -24.26 5.76 8.73
CA ARG A 226 -23.20 6.79 8.57
C ARG A 226 -22.26 6.51 7.40
N MET A 227 -22.31 5.30 6.82
CA MET A 227 -21.64 4.97 5.57
C MET A 227 -22.02 5.93 4.44
N LYS A 228 -23.24 6.44 4.42
CA LYS A 228 -23.73 7.38 3.41
C LYS A 228 -22.99 8.71 3.40
N ARG A 229 -22.27 9.05 4.48
CA ARG A 229 -21.49 10.30 4.63
C ARG A 229 -22.25 11.54 4.20
N THR A 230 -23.53 11.60 4.56
CA THR A 230 -24.43 12.70 4.21
C THR A 230 -23.86 14.05 4.62
N GLY A 231 -23.73 14.99 3.67
CA GLY A 231 -23.15 16.31 3.90
C GLY A 231 -21.60 16.36 3.88
N ALA A 232 -20.92 15.26 3.69
CA ALA A 232 -19.47 15.26 3.53
C ALA A 232 -19.07 15.77 2.13
N PRO A 233 -17.89 16.41 1.98
CA PRO A 233 -17.32 16.75 0.68
C PRO A 233 -17.19 15.51 -0.23
N ALA A 234 -17.32 15.69 -1.54
CA ALA A 234 -17.30 14.59 -2.52
C ALA A 234 -16.02 13.75 -2.47
N ASN A 235 -14.88 14.36 -2.16
CA ASN A 235 -13.58 13.67 -2.00
C ASN A 235 -13.52 12.77 -0.75
N LEU A 236 -14.49 12.82 0.14
CA LEU A 236 -14.62 11.95 1.31
C LEU A 236 -15.67 10.85 1.12
N ALA A 237 -16.28 10.75 -0.07
CA ALA A 237 -17.30 9.76 -0.38
C ALA A 237 -16.79 8.33 -0.11
N GLU A 238 -17.73 7.43 0.18
CA GLU A 238 -17.46 6.01 0.32
C GLU A 238 -17.50 5.33 -1.05
N TYR A 239 -16.49 4.52 -1.33
CA TYR A 239 -16.39 3.66 -2.51
C TYR A 239 -16.54 2.20 -2.11
N VAL A 240 -17.05 1.39 -3.00
CA VAL A 240 -17.25 -0.05 -2.80
C VAL A 240 -16.73 -0.84 -3.98
N VAL A 241 -16.37 -2.08 -3.69
CA VAL A 241 -16.11 -3.16 -4.66
C VAL A 241 -17.04 -4.30 -4.31
N GLY A 242 -17.80 -4.79 -5.30
CA GLY A 242 -18.70 -5.93 -5.13
C GLY A 242 -17.93 -7.20 -4.82
N VAL A 243 -18.47 -8.05 -3.95
CA VAL A 243 -17.84 -9.31 -3.53
C VAL A 243 -18.87 -10.42 -3.43
N ASP A 244 -18.60 -11.51 -4.09
CA ASP A 244 -19.30 -12.78 -3.88
C ASP A 244 -18.62 -13.54 -2.73
N TRP A 245 -19.23 -13.51 -1.56
CA TRP A 245 -18.69 -14.14 -0.35
C TRP A 245 -18.76 -15.66 -0.45
N ARG A 246 -17.62 -16.33 -0.40
CA ARG A 246 -17.50 -17.78 -0.36
C ARG A 246 -17.57 -18.33 1.06
N LYS A 247 -16.93 -17.64 2.00
CA LYS A 247 -16.99 -17.97 3.43
C LYS A 247 -16.77 -16.72 4.29
N THR A 248 -17.62 -16.56 5.28
CA THR A 248 -17.52 -15.48 6.27
C THR A 248 -17.66 -16.01 7.68
N VAL A 249 -17.06 -15.33 8.63
CA VAL A 249 -17.21 -15.60 10.06
C VAL A 249 -17.53 -14.29 10.79
N GLU A 250 -18.08 -14.41 12.00
CA GLU A 250 -18.27 -13.24 12.83
C GLU A 250 -16.89 -12.74 13.37
N PRO A 251 -16.75 -11.44 13.66
CA PRO A 251 -15.51 -10.89 14.21
C PRO A 251 -15.02 -11.55 15.50
N SER A 252 -15.91 -12.15 16.28
CA SER A 252 -15.58 -12.96 17.46
C SER A 252 -14.98 -14.33 17.12
N GLN A 253 -15.12 -14.78 15.88
CA GLN A 253 -14.59 -16.04 15.35
C GLN A 253 -13.49 -15.82 14.31
N ALA A 254 -12.94 -14.61 14.27
CA ALA A 254 -11.88 -14.23 13.33
C ALA A 254 -10.71 -15.20 13.39
N LYS A 255 -10.15 -15.50 12.21
CA LYS A 255 -9.06 -16.47 12.04
C LYS A 255 -7.72 -15.77 12.17
N TRP A 256 -6.90 -16.23 13.10
CA TRP A 256 -5.62 -15.61 13.41
C TRP A 256 -4.62 -16.61 13.99
N PHE A 257 -3.34 -16.41 13.73
CA PHE A 257 -2.24 -17.05 14.46
C PHE A 257 -1.11 -16.05 14.69
N LYS A 258 -0.24 -16.31 15.67
CA LYS A 258 0.89 -15.41 15.97
C LYS A 258 1.88 -15.37 14.82
N GLY A 259 2.01 -14.21 14.18
CA GLY A 259 2.85 -14.00 13.00
C GLY A 259 2.10 -13.96 11.67
N ALA A 260 0.76 -14.13 11.69
CA ALA A 260 -0.05 -13.93 10.50
C ALA A 260 0.12 -12.50 9.96
N PHE A 261 0.13 -12.37 8.63
CA PHE A 261 0.24 -11.08 7.98
C PHE A 261 -0.93 -10.16 8.38
N ALA A 262 -0.61 -8.94 8.75
CA ALA A 262 -1.58 -7.87 8.97
C ALA A 262 -1.01 -6.56 8.44
N ASN A 263 -1.83 -5.76 7.79
CA ASN A 263 -1.42 -4.47 7.24
C ASN A 263 -2.49 -3.42 7.52
N GLN A 264 -2.08 -2.16 7.63
CA GLN A 264 -3.00 -1.04 7.77
C GLN A 264 -3.53 -0.55 6.42
N ASN A 265 -2.88 -0.91 5.31
CA ASN A 265 -3.38 -0.61 3.98
C ASN A 265 -4.75 -1.25 3.77
N ILE A 266 -5.61 -0.56 3.01
CA ILE A 266 -6.95 -1.06 2.68
C ILE A 266 -6.86 -2.30 1.81
N VAL A 267 -6.01 -2.27 0.77
CA VAL A 267 -5.77 -3.39 -0.15
C VAL A 267 -4.27 -3.55 -0.34
N CYS A 268 -3.79 -4.78 -0.29
CA CYS A 268 -2.45 -5.13 -0.75
C CYS A 268 -2.37 -6.60 -1.20
N LYS A 269 -1.41 -6.92 -2.07
CA LYS A 269 -1.13 -8.28 -2.50
C LYS A 269 -0.64 -9.11 -1.31
N LEU A 270 -1.34 -10.19 -0.97
CA LEU A 270 -0.94 -11.11 0.07
C LEU A 270 0.20 -12.00 -0.44
N ARG A 271 1.36 -11.95 0.23
CA ARG A 271 2.59 -12.61 -0.21
C ARG A 271 3.20 -13.52 0.86
N ASP A 272 2.70 -13.41 2.09
CA ASP A 272 3.15 -14.25 3.21
C ASP A 272 2.56 -15.66 3.09
N GLN A 273 3.39 -16.61 2.69
CA GLN A 273 2.95 -17.95 2.37
C GLN A 273 2.36 -18.67 3.58
N ALA A 274 2.90 -18.45 4.77
CA ALA A 274 2.38 -19.08 5.99
C ALA A 274 0.96 -18.60 6.30
N THR A 275 0.68 -17.29 6.09
CA THR A 275 -0.67 -16.73 6.21
C THR A 275 -1.60 -17.29 5.13
N VAL A 276 -1.14 -17.37 3.89
CA VAL A 276 -1.95 -17.92 2.77
C VAL A 276 -2.35 -19.36 3.05
N ASP A 277 -1.42 -20.23 3.42
CA ASP A 277 -1.67 -21.64 3.70
C ASP A 277 -2.67 -21.80 4.86
N PHE A 278 -2.48 -21.01 5.92
CA PHE A 278 -3.41 -20.97 7.05
C PHE A 278 -4.82 -20.55 6.61
N LEU A 279 -4.94 -19.49 5.81
CA LEU A 279 -6.24 -18.98 5.36
C LEU A 279 -6.94 -19.93 4.40
N ILE A 280 -6.22 -20.56 3.50
CA ILE A 280 -6.74 -21.61 2.62
C ILE A 280 -7.36 -22.73 3.45
N ALA A 281 -6.69 -23.21 4.49
CA ALA A 281 -7.18 -24.25 5.38
C ALA A 281 -8.42 -23.79 6.19
N GLU A 282 -8.36 -22.61 6.83
CA GLU A 282 -9.42 -22.11 7.72
C GLU A 282 -10.69 -21.70 6.96
N PHE A 283 -10.54 -21.16 5.76
CA PHE A 283 -11.67 -20.78 4.92
C PHE A 283 -12.09 -21.85 3.94
N GLY A 284 -11.37 -23.00 3.87
CA GLY A 284 -11.71 -24.13 3.01
C GLY A 284 -11.67 -23.77 1.53
N VAL A 285 -10.64 -23.00 1.13
CA VAL A 285 -10.47 -22.60 -0.26
C VAL A 285 -10.06 -23.82 -1.08
N THR A 286 -10.94 -24.28 -1.96
CA THR A 286 -10.66 -25.39 -2.89
C THR A 286 -10.02 -24.81 -4.15
N GLY A 287 -8.78 -25.05 -4.27
CA GLY A 287 -7.72 -24.85 -5.27
C GLY A 287 -7.94 -24.08 -6.55
N ARG A 288 -7.02 -23.16 -6.74
CA ARG A 288 -6.58 -22.65 -8.06
C ARG A 288 -5.83 -23.73 -8.89
N ALA A 289 -5.45 -24.85 -8.29
CA ALA A 289 -4.63 -25.91 -8.90
C ALA A 289 -5.33 -26.72 -10.02
N GLU A 290 -6.63 -26.61 -10.19
CA GLU A 290 -7.35 -27.35 -11.25
C GLU A 290 -7.59 -26.55 -12.54
N TYR A 291 -7.36 -25.23 -12.55
CA TYR A 291 -7.60 -24.40 -13.74
C TYR A 291 -6.41 -24.30 -14.70
N GLU A 292 -5.17 -24.51 -14.21
CA GLU A 292 -3.97 -24.47 -15.06
C GLU A 292 -3.67 -25.79 -15.79
N ALA A 293 -4.31 -26.89 -15.41
CA ALA A 293 -4.11 -28.20 -16.05
C ALA A 293 -5.03 -28.45 -17.26
N GLY A 294 -5.97 -27.53 -17.54
CA GLY A 294 -7.00 -27.72 -18.60
C GLY A 294 -6.85 -26.87 -19.87
N GLY A 295 -5.83 -26.02 -19.98
CA GLY A 295 -5.74 -24.98 -21.03
C GLY A 295 -4.50 -24.99 -21.91
N VAL A 296 -4.10 -26.16 -22.47
CA VAL A 296 -3.18 -26.17 -23.63
C VAL A 296 -3.70 -27.17 -24.66
N THR A 297 -4.53 -26.67 -25.54
CA THR A 297 -4.60 -27.14 -26.94
C THR A 297 -5.37 -26.12 -27.77
N ARG A 298 -4.69 -25.21 -28.43
CA ARG A 298 -4.69 -24.81 -29.86
C ARG A 298 -3.97 -23.48 -30.06
#